data_20caf85c63757cb2417e9eaa3014d1fd
#
_entry.id   20caf85c63757cb2417e9eaa3014d1fd
#
_cell.length_a   1.000
_cell.length_b   1.000
_cell.length_c   1.000
_cell.angle_alpha   90.00
_cell.angle_beta   90.00
_cell.angle_gamma   90.00
#
_symmetry.space_group_name_H-M   'P 1'
#
loop_
_entity.id
_entity.type
_entity.pdbx_description
1 polymer ?
#
loop_
_entity_poly.entity_id
_entity_poly.type
_entity_poly.pdbx_seq_one_letter_code
_entity_poly.pdbx_strand_id
1 'polypeptide(L)'
;MIPKFLLRKTQCYHSGNLCKKKSYTELHRVLTKNHRVKFIFTFIFLLALGTASLAQQKVNWNGYMQYRFSDNYLNQTEFSVRRAKFWVNGLIPEEDGSWSYKLQANFLQQVKYQFLLQDVLVNYKINNFEVTAGQFVPDFSLQRKQPDYAIPLDERADVVNALVPGAETMARDIGVELKLDDSKTGSFSFGFFNGNGANTVSNQRNFLYVNRGSLFLLNNPESKLELGYNLSYRDAHNIQFSKIYGNNYAFTGNDFRFGFEEKLNLGAFELQSEYIEAHLGNQKAYGYYALADYLFVSKNLVTLSVEQLYDLNPSTINDPWYVVGYSYLIKGNNIKISLDNKFQFASNKTNALTTLQIQYFFN
;
A
#
# COMPACT_ATOMS: atom_id res chain seq x y z
N MET A 1 45.24 20.67 14.62
CA MET A 1 45.53 20.61 16.07
C MET A 1 44.57 19.59 16.69
N ILE A 2 45.09 18.42 17.02
CA ILE A 2 44.33 17.34 17.66
C ILE A 2 44.76 17.31 19.14
N PRO A 3 43.86 17.39 20.11
CA PRO A 3 44.22 17.26 21.51
C PRO A 3 44.47 15.80 21.87
N LYS A 4 45.65 15.53 22.40
CA LYS A 4 46.02 14.30 23.09
C LYS A 4 45.23 14.16 24.38
N PHE A 5 44.39 13.15 24.52
CA PHE A 5 43.80 12.77 25.79
C PHE A 5 44.51 11.55 26.39
N LEU A 6 44.95 11.76 27.62
CA LEU A 6 45.67 10.92 28.55
C LEU A 6 45.22 9.44 28.59
N LEU A 7 46.21 8.59 28.48
CA LEU A 7 46.21 7.20 28.94
C LEU A 7 46.22 7.19 30.49
N ARG A 8 45.11 6.86 31.13
CA ARG A 8 45.07 6.47 32.54
C ARG A 8 45.33 4.95 32.60
N LYS A 9 46.44 4.57 33.27
CA LYS A 9 46.73 3.21 33.72
C LYS A 9 45.66 2.75 34.69
N THR A 10 44.94 1.68 34.39
CA THR A 10 44.06 1.00 35.34
C THR A 10 44.90 -0.07 36.07
N GLN A 11 45.14 0.12 37.38
CA GLN A 11 45.65 -0.92 38.28
C GLN A 11 44.54 -1.95 38.53
N CYS A 12 44.82 -3.20 38.20
CA CYS A 12 43.96 -4.32 38.56
C CYS A 12 44.33 -4.82 39.95
N TYR A 13 43.40 -4.78 40.88
CA TYR A 13 43.51 -5.54 42.15
C TYR A 13 42.91 -6.94 41.93
N HIS A 14 43.66 -7.94 42.43
CA HIS A 14 43.31 -9.35 42.38
C HIS A 14 42.12 -9.65 43.31
N SER A 15 40.97 -10.01 42.78
CA SER A 15 40.02 -10.93 43.39
C SER A 15 39.17 -11.52 42.26
N GLY A 16 39.16 -12.84 42.16
CA GLY A 16 38.65 -13.61 41.04
C GLY A 16 37.18 -13.39 40.72
N ASN A 17 36.94 -12.69 39.64
CA ASN A 17 35.73 -12.80 38.86
C ASN A 17 36.04 -12.26 37.45
N LEU A 18 35.56 -12.99 36.45
CA LEU A 18 35.79 -12.80 35.04
C LEU A 18 35.64 -11.33 34.55
N CYS A 19 36.75 -10.74 34.16
CA CYS A 19 36.80 -9.47 33.48
C CYS A 19 36.26 -9.62 32.05
N LYS A 20 35.01 -9.29 31.82
CA LYS A 20 34.47 -9.21 30.46
C LYS A 20 35.16 -8.05 29.72
N LYS A 21 36.09 -8.35 28.83
CA LYS A 21 36.59 -7.42 27.85
C LYS A 21 35.41 -6.92 27.00
N LYS A 22 34.91 -5.71 27.25
CA LYS A 22 34.07 -5.03 26.28
C LYS A 22 34.93 -4.74 25.05
N SER A 23 34.62 -5.45 23.97
CA SER A 23 35.34 -5.40 22.74
C SER A 23 35.26 -3.99 22.12
N TYR A 24 36.39 -3.51 21.60
CA TYR A 24 36.52 -2.28 20.82
C TYR A 24 35.48 -2.18 19.68
N THR A 25 34.98 -3.32 19.22
CA THR A 25 33.93 -3.48 18.22
C THR A 25 32.55 -3.00 18.67
N GLU A 26 32.19 -3.10 19.97
CA GLU A 26 30.90 -2.61 20.46
C GLU A 26 30.86 -1.08 20.55
N LEU A 27 31.95 -0.45 20.97
CA LEU A 27 32.04 1.01 21.02
C LEU A 27 32.02 1.62 19.61
N HIS A 28 32.65 0.97 18.64
CA HIS A 28 32.64 1.39 17.22
C HIS A 28 31.23 1.24 16.61
N ARG A 29 30.48 0.21 17.01
CA ARG A 29 29.12 -0.05 16.55
C ARG A 29 28.10 0.97 17.09
N VAL A 30 28.26 1.42 18.32
CA VAL A 30 27.41 2.46 18.94
C VAL A 30 27.72 3.83 18.37
N LEU A 31 29.00 4.16 18.15
CA LEU A 31 29.41 5.43 17.54
C LEU A 31 28.97 5.55 16.08
N THR A 32 29.09 4.47 15.29
CA THR A 32 28.64 4.47 13.88
C THR A 32 27.12 4.53 13.75
N LYS A 33 26.37 3.94 14.68
CA LYS A 33 24.91 4.03 14.71
C LYS A 33 24.43 5.46 15.00
N ASN A 34 25.07 6.14 15.96
CA ASN A 34 24.76 7.53 16.28
C ASN A 34 25.19 8.51 15.16
N HIS A 35 26.27 8.24 14.44
CA HIS A 35 26.67 9.05 13.28
C HIS A 35 25.71 8.91 12.11
N ARG A 36 25.20 7.71 11.82
CA ARG A 36 24.21 7.49 10.76
C ARG A 36 22.89 8.21 11.05
N VAL A 37 22.41 8.15 12.28
CA VAL A 37 21.18 8.85 12.70
C VAL A 37 21.38 10.37 12.61
N LYS A 38 22.49 10.90 13.08
CA LYS A 38 22.81 12.34 12.96
C LYS A 38 22.93 12.77 11.51
N PHE A 39 23.56 11.96 10.65
CA PHE A 39 23.70 12.26 9.23
C PHE A 39 22.35 12.32 8.52
N ILE A 40 21.44 11.39 8.83
CA ILE A 40 20.07 11.38 8.29
C ILE A 40 19.30 12.63 8.74
N PHE A 41 19.33 12.99 10.02
CA PHE A 41 18.70 14.21 10.53
C PHE A 41 19.30 15.48 9.94
N THR A 42 20.63 15.54 9.77
CA THR A 42 21.29 16.67 9.14
C THR A 42 20.95 16.78 7.66
N PHE A 43 20.82 15.66 6.96
CA PHE A 43 20.44 15.62 5.55
C PHE A 43 18.99 16.02 5.34
N ILE A 44 18.08 15.57 6.22
CA ILE A 44 16.65 15.98 6.22
C ILE A 44 16.55 17.48 6.55
N PHE A 45 17.33 17.99 7.51
CA PHE A 45 17.36 19.40 7.88
C PHE A 45 17.95 20.29 6.77
N LEU A 46 19.00 19.83 6.08
CA LEU A 46 19.58 20.52 4.91
C LEU A 46 18.61 20.51 3.70
N LEU A 47 17.88 19.42 3.48
CA LEU A 47 16.80 19.38 2.49
C LEU A 47 15.68 20.39 2.85
N ALA A 48 15.30 20.48 4.11
CA ALA A 48 14.30 21.44 4.58
C ALA A 48 14.77 22.91 4.46
N LEU A 49 16.06 23.19 4.64
CA LEU A 49 16.64 24.53 4.45
C LEU A 49 16.82 24.90 2.96
N GLY A 50 17.13 23.92 2.11
CA GLY A 50 17.22 24.12 0.65
C GLY A 50 15.90 24.52 0.01
N THR A 51 14.79 24.13 0.59
CA THR A 51 13.44 24.49 0.10
C THR A 51 13.04 25.93 0.45
N ALA A 52 13.70 26.58 1.40
CA ALA A 52 13.39 27.95 1.78
C ALA A 52 13.84 29.01 0.76
N SER A 53 14.74 28.65 -0.18
CA SER A 53 15.22 29.56 -1.22
C SER A 53 14.60 29.35 -2.60
N LEU A 54 13.79 28.28 -2.78
CA LEU A 54 12.99 28.06 -3.99
C LEU A 54 11.63 28.76 -3.78
N ALA A 55 11.60 30.05 -4.11
CA ALA A 55 10.41 30.87 -4.00
C ALA A 55 9.18 30.19 -4.60
N GLN A 56 8.11 30.06 -3.78
CA GLN A 56 6.74 29.80 -4.18
C GLN A 56 6.33 28.40 -4.66
N GLN A 57 7.03 27.34 -4.35
CA GLN A 57 6.44 26.02 -4.54
C GLN A 57 5.36 25.76 -3.48
N LYS A 58 4.11 25.60 -3.93
CA LYS A 58 3.01 25.25 -3.04
C LYS A 58 3.20 23.82 -2.53
N VAL A 59 3.69 23.68 -1.32
CA VAL A 59 3.76 22.39 -0.61
C VAL A 59 2.38 22.10 -0.04
N ASN A 60 1.77 21.02 -0.47
CA ASN A 60 0.48 20.59 0.03
C ASN A 60 0.66 19.56 1.14
N TRP A 61 0.07 19.85 2.29
CA TRP A 61 0.00 18.94 3.43
C TRP A 61 -1.37 18.30 3.47
N ASN A 62 -1.40 16.99 3.54
CA ASN A 62 -2.66 16.24 3.50
C ASN A 62 -2.60 15.08 4.48
N GLY A 63 -3.76 14.64 4.91
CA GLY A 63 -3.86 13.43 5.70
C GLY A 63 -5.30 13.03 5.94
N TYR A 64 -5.48 11.82 6.48
CA TYR A 64 -6.78 11.36 6.93
C TYR A 64 -6.66 10.38 8.08
N MET A 65 -7.72 10.28 8.84
CA MET A 65 -7.89 9.31 9.93
C MET A 65 -9.19 8.54 9.72
N GLN A 66 -9.14 7.25 10.07
CA GLN A 66 -10.30 6.35 10.07
C GLN A 66 -10.40 5.70 11.44
N TYR A 67 -11.48 5.98 12.15
CA TYR A 67 -11.87 5.33 13.39
C TYR A 67 -12.92 4.27 13.08
N ARG A 68 -12.74 3.10 13.65
CA ARG A 68 -13.58 1.94 13.35
C ARG A 68 -14.05 1.27 14.61
N PHE A 69 -15.32 0.89 14.62
CA PHE A 69 -15.88 -0.14 15.46
C PHE A 69 -16.11 -1.39 14.60
N SER A 70 -15.73 -2.56 15.07
CA SER A 70 -15.96 -3.84 14.37
C SER A 70 -16.48 -4.90 15.36
N ASP A 71 -17.39 -5.75 14.87
CA ASP A 71 -17.95 -6.88 15.59
C ASP A 71 -18.10 -8.09 14.65
N ASN A 72 -17.45 -9.20 15.00
CA ASN A 72 -17.57 -10.46 14.25
C ASN A 72 -18.63 -11.41 14.80
N TYR A 73 -19.42 -10.98 15.79
CA TYR A 73 -20.49 -11.73 16.46
C TYR A 73 -20.08 -13.06 17.10
N LEU A 74 -18.77 -13.33 17.23
CA LEU A 74 -18.24 -14.55 17.82
C LEU A 74 -17.44 -14.25 19.10
N ASN A 75 -16.34 -13.54 18.97
CA ASN A 75 -15.40 -13.34 20.05
C ASN A 75 -14.58 -12.04 19.95
N GLN A 76 -14.84 -11.22 18.93
CA GLN A 76 -14.08 -10.00 18.72
C GLN A 76 -15.01 -8.82 18.46
N THR A 77 -15.04 -7.91 19.43
CA THR A 77 -15.69 -6.60 19.34
C THR A 77 -14.66 -5.57 19.75
N GLU A 78 -14.32 -4.63 18.87
CA GLU A 78 -13.25 -3.67 19.13
C GLU A 78 -13.49 -2.29 18.53
N PHE A 79 -12.90 -1.28 19.19
CA PHE A 79 -12.63 0.03 18.61
C PHE A 79 -11.18 0.12 18.17
N SER A 80 -10.93 0.68 16.99
CA SER A 80 -9.59 0.81 16.46
C SER A 80 -9.39 2.10 15.68
N VAL A 81 -8.12 2.56 15.63
CA VAL A 81 -7.68 3.53 14.62
C VAL A 81 -7.23 2.72 13.40
N ARG A 82 -8.14 2.55 12.44
CA ARG A 82 -7.87 1.70 11.28
C ARG A 82 -6.74 2.23 10.40
N ARG A 83 -6.73 3.54 10.18
CA ARG A 83 -5.69 4.24 9.42
C ARG A 83 -5.48 5.65 9.96
N ALA A 84 -4.23 6.07 10.05
CA ALA A 84 -3.84 7.45 10.26
C ALA A 84 -2.70 7.75 9.29
N LYS A 85 -3.01 8.39 8.17
CA LYS A 85 -2.05 8.68 7.10
C LYS A 85 -1.82 10.17 6.97
N PHE A 86 -0.59 10.50 6.64
CA PHE A 86 -0.15 11.86 6.43
C PHE A 86 0.84 11.90 5.26
N TRP A 87 0.72 12.89 4.40
CA TRP A 87 1.66 13.06 3.30
C TRP A 87 1.87 14.52 2.91
N VAL A 88 3.02 14.72 2.31
CA VAL A 88 3.43 15.97 1.69
C VAL A 88 3.62 15.71 0.21
N ASN A 89 3.11 16.59 -0.61
CA ASN A 89 3.35 16.54 -2.06
C ASN A 89 3.48 17.96 -2.64
N GLY A 90 4.19 18.05 -3.75
CA GLY A 90 4.38 19.31 -4.47
C GLY A 90 4.53 19.08 -5.97
N LEU A 91 4.37 20.16 -6.72
CA LEU A 91 4.51 20.22 -8.16
C LEU A 91 5.51 21.31 -8.54
N ILE A 92 6.44 20.98 -9.44
CA ILE A 92 7.42 21.87 -10.03
C ILE A 92 7.13 21.90 -11.54
N PRO A 93 6.45 22.93 -12.06
CA PRO A 93 6.18 23.04 -13.48
C PRO A 93 7.45 23.40 -14.26
N GLU A 94 7.55 22.86 -15.47
CA GLU A 94 8.57 23.21 -16.49
C GLU A 94 7.86 23.58 -17.80
N GLU A 95 8.60 24.09 -18.79
CA GLU A 95 8.01 24.53 -20.07
C GLU A 95 7.33 23.37 -20.80
N ASP A 96 7.98 22.19 -20.84
CA ASP A 96 7.49 21.02 -21.58
C ASP A 96 6.90 19.92 -20.68
N GLY A 97 6.96 20.07 -19.36
CA GLY A 97 6.54 19.02 -18.44
C GLY A 97 6.36 19.50 -17.01
N SER A 98 6.32 18.53 -16.09
CA SER A 98 6.25 18.84 -14.67
C SER A 98 6.88 17.75 -13.82
N TRP A 99 7.62 18.16 -12.78
CA TRP A 99 8.06 17.28 -11.72
C TRP A 99 7.06 17.31 -10.58
N SER A 100 6.79 16.17 -9.98
CA SER A 100 6.05 16.10 -8.73
C SER A 100 6.75 15.15 -7.77
N TYR A 101 6.47 15.31 -6.49
CA TYR A 101 6.99 14.41 -5.46
C TYR A 101 5.90 14.12 -4.42
N LYS A 102 6.03 12.97 -3.76
CA LYS A 102 5.18 12.59 -2.63
C LYS A 102 6.00 11.88 -1.57
N LEU A 103 5.77 12.28 -0.32
CA LEU A 103 6.28 11.60 0.86
C LEU A 103 5.10 11.29 1.76
N GLN A 104 4.80 10.01 1.97
CA GLN A 104 3.66 9.54 2.76
C GLN A 104 4.08 8.61 3.88
N ALA A 105 3.50 8.85 5.04
CA ALA A 105 3.65 8.00 6.22
C ALA A 105 2.31 7.49 6.72
N ASN A 106 2.32 6.32 7.37
CA ASN A 106 1.15 5.70 7.97
C ASN A 106 1.48 5.20 9.37
N PHE A 107 0.61 5.52 10.33
CA PHE A 107 0.62 4.94 11.66
C PHE A 107 -0.26 3.69 11.66
N LEU A 108 0.32 2.55 12.01
CA LEU A 108 -0.38 1.27 12.09
C LEU A 108 -0.54 0.89 13.57
N GLN A 109 -1.76 0.94 14.07
CA GLN A 109 -2.07 0.49 15.43
C GLN A 109 -1.86 -1.03 15.58
N GLN A 110 -2.18 -1.79 14.54
CA GLN A 110 -2.14 -3.26 14.54
C GLN A 110 -0.73 -3.86 14.58
N VAL A 111 0.31 -3.09 14.30
CA VAL A 111 1.70 -3.56 14.26
C VAL A 111 2.55 -2.80 15.28
N LYS A 112 2.36 -3.08 16.57
CA LYS A 112 3.19 -2.57 17.68
C LYS A 112 3.61 -1.09 17.53
N TYR A 113 2.67 -0.20 17.25
CA TYR A 113 2.91 1.26 17.13
C TYR A 113 3.98 1.63 16.09
N GLN A 114 4.01 0.97 14.94
CA GLN A 114 4.99 1.26 13.91
C GLN A 114 4.56 2.44 13.05
N PHE A 115 5.49 3.39 12.92
CA PHE A 115 5.45 4.40 11.88
C PHE A 115 6.05 3.79 10.60
N LEU A 116 5.27 3.68 9.53
CA LEU A 116 5.72 3.12 8.28
C LEU A 116 5.76 4.19 7.19
N LEU A 117 6.93 4.33 6.58
CA LEU A 117 7.08 5.13 5.38
C LEU A 117 6.46 4.36 4.21
N GLN A 118 5.39 4.91 3.62
CA GLN A 118 4.64 4.25 2.55
C GLN A 118 5.13 4.65 1.17
N ASP A 119 4.93 5.91 0.81
CA ASP A 119 5.29 6.41 -0.50
C ASP A 119 6.45 7.40 -0.38
N VAL A 120 7.49 7.22 -1.17
CA VAL A 120 8.61 8.15 -1.34
C VAL A 120 8.94 8.13 -2.81
N LEU A 121 8.39 9.06 -3.56
CA LEU A 121 8.50 9.05 -5.01
C LEU A 121 8.76 10.44 -5.59
N VAL A 122 9.37 10.41 -6.75
CA VAL A 122 9.47 11.53 -7.69
C VAL A 122 8.86 11.07 -9.01
N ASN A 123 8.11 11.96 -9.61
CA ASN A 123 7.44 11.71 -10.87
C ASN A 123 7.76 12.83 -11.85
N TYR A 124 8.01 12.49 -13.11
CA TYR A 124 8.13 13.41 -14.23
C TYR A 124 7.06 13.10 -15.27
N LYS A 125 6.26 14.11 -15.62
CA LYS A 125 5.20 13.99 -16.62
C LYS A 125 5.41 14.98 -17.74
N ILE A 126 5.34 14.46 -18.98
CA ILE A 126 5.34 15.24 -20.22
C ILE A 126 4.25 14.71 -21.15
N ASN A 127 3.28 15.54 -21.52
CA ASN A 127 2.10 15.14 -22.28
C ASN A 127 1.40 13.90 -21.64
N ASN A 128 1.33 12.81 -22.40
CA ASN A 128 0.74 11.53 -21.97
C ASN A 128 1.76 10.56 -21.38
N PHE A 129 3.04 10.93 -21.33
CA PHE A 129 4.11 10.09 -20.81
C PHE A 129 4.49 10.49 -19.39
N GLU A 130 4.65 9.49 -18.51
CA GLU A 130 4.96 9.67 -17.11
C GLU A 130 6.03 8.68 -16.69
N VAL A 131 7.02 9.14 -15.91
CA VAL A 131 8.06 8.33 -15.29
C VAL A 131 8.00 8.53 -13.78
N THR A 132 7.77 7.46 -13.05
CA THR A 132 7.78 7.48 -11.58
C THR A 132 8.97 6.68 -11.06
N ALA A 133 9.71 7.22 -10.11
CA ALA A 133 10.82 6.54 -9.45
C ALA A 133 10.73 6.69 -7.93
N GLY A 134 11.08 5.63 -7.19
CA GLY A 134 11.06 5.60 -5.74
C GLY A 134 10.32 4.42 -5.16
N GLN A 135 9.72 4.60 -3.97
CA GLN A 135 8.86 3.62 -3.32
C GLN A 135 7.39 4.01 -3.48
N PHE A 136 6.62 3.16 -4.14
CA PHE A 136 5.19 3.40 -4.40
C PHE A 136 4.46 2.08 -4.69
N VAL A 137 3.16 2.16 -4.94
CA VAL A 137 2.34 1.00 -5.35
C VAL A 137 2.54 0.76 -6.85
N PRO A 138 3.12 -0.39 -7.28
CA PRO A 138 3.16 -0.78 -8.69
C PRO A 138 1.77 -0.76 -9.32
N ASP A 139 1.68 -0.41 -10.59
CA ASP A 139 0.41 -0.36 -11.32
C ASP A 139 -0.10 -1.76 -11.62
N PHE A 140 -0.74 -2.37 -10.63
CA PHE A 140 -1.38 -3.69 -10.69
C PHE A 140 -2.69 -3.62 -9.89
N SER A 141 -3.81 -4.02 -10.48
CA SER A 141 -5.16 -3.98 -9.93
C SER A 141 -5.80 -2.58 -9.87
N LEU A 142 -6.97 -2.49 -10.44
CA LEU A 142 -7.81 -1.29 -10.45
C LEU A 142 -8.15 -0.81 -9.02
N GLN A 143 -8.66 -1.71 -8.16
CA GLN A 143 -9.02 -1.34 -6.80
C GLN A 143 -7.79 -1.00 -5.95
N ARG A 144 -6.63 -1.62 -6.22
CA ARG A 144 -5.41 -1.33 -5.48
C ARG A 144 -4.88 0.07 -5.74
N LYS A 145 -5.05 0.59 -6.95
CA LYS A 145 -4.66 1.95 -7.35
C LYS A 145 -5.56 3.03 -6.75
N GLN A 146 -6.78 2.69 -6.38
CA GLN A 146 -7.68 3.63 -5.72
C GLN A 146 -7.16 3.99 -4.33
N PRO A 147 -7.20 5.27 -3.93
CA PRO A 147 -6.86 5.65 -2.56
C PRO A 147 -7.81 5.00 -1.55
N ASP A 148 -7.27 4.56 -0.39
CA ASP A 148 -8.09 3.90 0.65
C ASP A 148 -9.27 4.76 1.13
N TYR A 149 -9.14 6.08 1.08
CA TYR A 149 -10.21 6.99 1.50
C TYR A 149 -11.33 7.16 0.46
N ALA A 150 -11.09 6.73 -0.77
CA ALA A 150 -12.02 6.90 -1.90
C ALA A 150 -12.76 5.61 -2.29
N ILE A 151 -12.35 4.45 -1.76
CA ILE A 151 -13.08 3.19 -2.01
C ILE A 151 -14.47 3.23 -1.39
N PRO A 152 -15.50 2.62 -2.03
CA PRO A 152 -16.88 2.62 -1.54
C PRO A 152 -17.04 1.92 -0.20
N LEU A 153 -16.42 0.75 -0.03
CA LEU A 153 -16.40 -0.03 1.20
C LEU A 153 -15.24 0.35 2.12
N ASP A 154 -15.29 -0.04 3.37
CA ASP A 154 -14.25 0.23 4.37
C ASP A 154 -12.94 -0.52 4.11
N GLU A 155 -13.02 -1.66 3.39
CA GLU A 155 -11.87 -2.48 2.98
C GLU A 155 -11.92 -2.82 1.50
N ARG A 156 -10.74 -3.10 0.94
CA ARG A 156 -10.62 -3.71 -0.39
C ARG A 156 -11.00 -5.18 -0.32
N ALA A 157 -11.41 -5.72 -1.45
CA ALA A 157 -11.68 -7.14 -1.61
C ALA A 157 -10.49 -8.01 -1.17
N ASP A 158 -10.78 -9.16 -0.58
CA ASP A 158 -9.77 -10.08 -0.05
C ASP A 158 -8.81 -10.56 -1.14
N VAL A 159 -9.31 -10.77 -2.38
CA VAL A 159 -8.47 -11.12 -3.54
C VAL A 159 -7.43 -10.05 -3.84
N VAL A 160 -7.78 -8.78 -3.77
CA VAL A 160 -6.86 -7.65 -3.97
C VAL A 160 -5.87 -7.54 -2.81
N ASN A 161 -6.35 -7.73 -1.58
CA ASN A 161 -5.50 -7.67 -0.39
C ASN A 161 -4.50 -8.83 -0.29
N ALA A 162 -4.78 -9.99 -0.91
CA ALA A 162 -3.94 -11.18 -0.86
C ALA A 162 -3.07 -11.36 -2.12
N LEU A 163 -3.63 -11.14 -3.32
CA LEU A 163 -2.99 -11.59 -4.56
C LEU A 163 -2.27 -10.48 -5.36
N VAL A 164 -2.37 -9.19 -4.98
CA VAL A 164 -1.55 -8.17 -5.65
C VAL A 164 -0.06 -8.34 -5.28
N PRO A 165 0.89 -8.04 -6.18
CA PRO A 165 2.30 -8.07 -5.84
C PRO A 165 2.64 -7.20 -4.64
N GLY A 166 3.48 -7.69 -3.72
CA GLY A 166 3.86 -6.96 -2.51
C GLY A 166 2.73 -6.80 -1.48
N ALA A 167 1.67 -7.62 -1.53
CA ALA A 167 0.53 -7.57 -0.59
C ALA A 167 0.95 -7.56 0.89
N GLU A 168 2.04 -8.25 1.25
CA GLU A 168 2.61 -8.31 2.62
C GLU A 168 3.10 -6.94 3.12
N THR A 169 3.52 -6.07 2.21
CA THR A 169 4.06 -4.73 2.50
C THR A 169 3.14 -3.62 1.98
N MET A 170 1.82 -3.84 2.09
CA MET A 170 0.78 -2.93 1.61
C MET A 170 0.88 -2.65 0.11
N ALA A 171 1.36 -3.63 -0.67
CA ALA A 171 1.60 -3.59 -2.11
C ALA A 171 2.50 -2.42 -2.55
N ARG A 172 3.54 -2.07 -1.78
CA ARG A 172 4.56 -1.12 -2.18
C ARG A 172 5.87 -1.81 -2.46
N ASP A 173 6.61 -1.24 -3.42
CA ASP A 173 7.96 -1.67 -3.73
C ASP A 173 8.81 -0.48 -4.19
N ILE A 174 10.12 -0.67 -4.25
CA ILE A 174 11.08 0.35 -4.69
C ILE A 174 11.46 0.06 -6.13
N GLY A 175 11.25 1.03 -7.03
CA GLY A 175 11.55 0.83 -8.45
C GLY A 175 11.27 2.04 -9.32
N VAL A 176 11.11 1.74 -10.62
CA VAL A 176 10.77 2.71 -11.66
C VAL A 176 9.60 2.18 -12.47
N GLU A 177 8.68 3.06 -12.81
CA GLU A 177 7.51 2.77 -13.65
C GLU A 177 7.39 3.81 -14.77
N LEU A 178 7.15 3.34 -15.97
CA LEU A 178 6.82 4.13 -17.14
C LEU A 178 5.33 3.99 -17.41
N LYS A 179 4.64 5.09 -17.67
CA LYS A 179 3.22 5.09 -17.99
C LYS A 179 2.92 5.96 -19.20
N LEU A 180 2.10 5.44 -20.09
CA LEU A 180 1.39 6.19 -21.13
C LEU A 180 -0.07 6.28 -20.72
N ASP A 181 -0.60 7.48 -20.60
CA ASP A 181 -1.97 7.72 -20.14
C ASP A 181 -2.67 8.68 -21.10
N ASP A 182 -3.50 8.12 -21.97
CA ASP A 182 -4.38 8.90 -22.83
C ASP A 182 -5.81 8.85 -22.28
N SER A 183 -6.29 10.00 -21.84
CA SER A 183 -7.62 10.15 -21.27
C SER A 183 -8.77 9.76 -22.22
N LYS A 184 -8.50 9.60 -23.52
CA LYS A 184 -9.51 9.23 -24.52
C LYS A 184 -9.54 7.74 -24.80
N THR A 185 -8.39 7.09 -24.84
CA THR A 185 -8.26 5.71 -25.30
C THR A 185 -7.96 4.74 -24.19
N GLY A 186 -7.21 5.13 -23.16
CA GLY A 186 -6.82 4.27 -22.05
C GLY A 186 -5.40 4.49 -21.56
N SER A 187 -4.83 3.52 -20.87
CA SER A 187 -3.50 3.63 -20.32
C SER A 187 -2.69 2.34 -20.50
N PHE A 188 -1.37 2.50 -20.49
CA PHE A 188 -0.42 1.39 -20.46
C PHE A 188 0.73 1.74 -19.53
N SER A 189 1.11 0.82 -18.65
CA SER A 189 2.23 0.99 -17.76
C SER A 189 3.16 -0.23 -17.78
N PHE A 190 4.45 0.04 -17.51
CA PHE A 190 5.46 -0.98 -17.31
C PHE A 190 6.38 -0.56 -16.17
N GLY A 191 6.46 -1.38 -15.14
CA GLY A 191 7.27 -1.14 -13.95
C GLY A 191 8.34 -2.21 -13.72
N PHE A 192 9.47 -1.76 -13.17
CA PHE A 192 10.59 -2.61 -12.74
C PHE A 192 10.96 -2.25 -11.31
N PHE A 193 10.89 -3.24 -10.40
CA PHE A 193 11.02 -3.06 -8.96
C PHE A 193 11.98 -4.06 -8.33
N ASN A 194 12.45 -3.77 -7.11
CA ASN A 194 13.31 -4.67 -6.36
C ASN A 194 12.64 -6.00 -5.98
N GLY A 195 11.29 -6.04 -5.90
CA GLY A 195 10.51 -7.23 -5.58
C GLY A 195 10.56 -7.66 -4.10
N ASN A 196 11.12 -6.84 -3.22
CA ASN A 196 11.28 -7.17 -1.79
C ASN A 196 10.26 -6.44 -0.90
N GLY A 197 9.43 -5.62 -1.49
CA GLY A 197 8.42 -4.82 -0.78
C GLY A 197 8.95 -3.52 -0.18
N ALA A 198 8.06 -2.81 0.52
CA ALA A 198 8.36 -1.51 1.09
C ALA A 198 9.44 -1.56 2.18
N ASN A 199 10.30 -0.53 2.20
CA ASN A 199 11.33 -0.31 3.23
C ASN A 199 12.31 -1.48 3.40
N THR A 200 12.42 -2.34 2.39
CA THR A 200 13.23 -3.55 2.44
C THR A 200 14.41 -3.42 1.51
N VAL A 201 15.61 -3.64 2.06
CA VAL A 201 16.85 -3.82 1.31
C VAL A 201 17.24 -5.29 1.43
N SER A 202 17.38 -5.97 0.31
CA SER A 202 17.80 -7.37 0.26
C SER A 202 19.02 -7.53 -0.63
N ASN A 203 19.88 -8.50 -0.28
CA ASN A 203 20.98 -8.94 -1.13
C ASN A 203 20.51 -9.98 -2.18
N GLN A 204 19.25 -10.39 -2.12
CA GLN A 204 18.65 -11.33 -3.05
C GLN A 204 18.04 -10.59 -4.24
N ARG A 205 18.17 -11.19 -5.42
CA ARG A 205 17.63 -10.64 -6.67
C ARG A 205 16.20 -11.14 -6.85
N ASN A 206 15.23 -10.36 -6.34
CA ASN A 206 13.80 -10.65 -6.43
C ASN A 206 13.10 -9.73 -7.44
N PHE A 207 13.78 -9.29 -8.48
CA PHE A 207 13.23 -8.28 -9.38
C PHE A 207 11.81 -8.62 -9.83
N LEU A 208 10.92 -7.64 -9.63
CA LEU A 208 9.51 -7.71 -9.97
C LEU A 208 9.24 -6.85 -11.21
N TYR A 209 8.69 -7.48 -12.23
CA TYR A 209 8.18 -6.82 -13.43
C TYR A 209 6.67 -6.72 -13.30
N VAL A 210 6.12 -5.54 -13.59
CA VAL A 210 4.67 -5.30 -13.55
C VAL A 210 4.26 -4.60 -14.83
N ASN A 211 3.16 -5.02 -15.40
CA ASN A 211 2.56 -4.40 -16.57
C ASN A 211 1.04 -4.34 -16.37
N ARG A 212 0.45 -3.21 -16.74
CA ARG A 212 -1.00 -3.03 -16.78
C ARG A 212 -1.38 -2.30 -18.06
N GLY A 213 -2.48 -2.70 -18.65
CA GLY A 213 -3.10 -1.99 -19.76
C GLY A 213 -4.60 -1.83 -19.55
N SER A 214 -5.15 -0.70 -19.93
CA SER A 214 -6.59 -0.47 -19.94
C SER A 214 -7.05 0.26 -21.20
N LEU A 215 -8.28 0.01 -21.62
CA LEU A 215 -8.92 0.63 -22.76
C LEU A 215 -10.32 1.14 -22.38
N PHE A 216 -10.67 2.32 -22.84
CA PHE A 216 -12.02 2.86 -22.75
C PHE A 216 -12.84 2.40 -23.96
N LEU A 217 -13.81 1.52 -23.73
CA LEU A 217 -14.78 1.12 -24.76
C LEU A 217 -15.92 2.15 -24.88
N LEU A 218 -16.28 2.78 -23.76
CA LEU A 218 -17.16 3.94 -23.69
C LEU A 218 -16.42 5.04 -22.93
N ASN A 219 -16.47 6.25 -23.41
CA ASN A 219 -15.82 7.37 -22.74
C ASN A 219 -16.53 8.69 -23.07
N ASN A 220 -17.69 8.87 -22.47
CA ASN A 220 -18.48 10.09 -22.57
C ASN A 220 -18.91 10.59 -21.16
N PRO A 221 -19.44 11.82 -21.03
CA PRO A 221 -19.74 12.39 -19.70
C PRO A 221 -20.72 11.60 -18.84
N GLU A 222 -21.62 10.84 -19.45
CA GLU A 222 -22.68 10.11 -18.74
C GLU A 222 -22.36 8.63 -18.57
N SER A 223 -21.47 8.07 -19.41
CA SER A 223 -21.11 6.66 -19.38
C SER A 223 -19.64 6.42 -19.72
N LYS A 224 -18.98 5.61 -18.92
CA LYS A 224 -17.60 5.20 -19.11
C LYS A 224 -17.49 3.70 -18.87
N LEU A 225 -16.93 2.97 -19.83
CA LEU A 225 -16.57 1.56 -19.68
C LEU A 225 -15.08 1.40 -19.94
N GLU A 226 -14.37 1.00 -18.92
CA GLU A 226 -12.94 0.69 -18.94
C GLU A 226 -12.77 -0.82 -18.74
N LEU A 227 -12.01 -1.46 -19.64
CA LEU A 227 -11.54 -2.84 -19.48
C LEU A 227 -10.03 -2.83 -19.39
N GLY A 228 -9.49 -3.69 -18.53
CA GLY A 228 -8.05 -3.75 -18.34
C GLY A 228 -7.54 -5.15 -18.03
N TYR A 229 -6.21 -5.26 -18.07
CA TYR A 229 -5.47 -6.43 -17.65
C TYR A 229 -4.26 -6.05 -16.82
N ASN A 230 -3.80 -7.01 -16.02
CA ASN A 230 -2.63 -6.89 -15.16
C ASN A 230 -1.74 -8.12 -15.34
N LEU A 231 -0.43 -7.90 -15.41
CA LEU A 231 0.58 -8.96 -15.45
C LEU A 231 1.70 -8.63 -14.46
N SER A 232 2.22 -9.61 -13.77
CA SER A 232 3.48 -9.48 -13.04
C SER A 232 4.29 -10.76 -13.04
N TYR A 233 5.60 -10.62 -13.01
CA TYR A 233 6.52 -11.74 -12.93
C TYR A 233 7.69 -11.41 -12.00
N ARG A 234 8.08 -12.40 -11.20
CA ARG A 234 9.23 -12.37 -10.32
C ARG A 234 9.81 -13.76 -10.16
N ASP A 235 11.14 -13.89 -10.21
CA ASP A 235 11.85 -15.04 -9.67
C ASP A 235 12.08 -14.78 -8.17
N ALA A 236 11.23 -15.39 -7.35
CA ALA A 236 11.18 -15.12 -5.93
C ALA A 236 12.21 -15.95 -5.17
N HIS A 237 12.98 -15.32 -4.28
CA HIS A 237 13.91 -15.97 -3.37
C HIS A 237 13.59 -15.60 -1.93
N ASN A 238 13.06 -16.54 -1.16
CA ASN A 238 12.74 -16.38 0.26
C ASN A 238 11.75 -15.22 0.53
N ILE A 239 10.70 -15.10 -0.30
CA ILE A 239 9.64 -14.12 -0.13
C ILE A 239 8.51 -14.69 0.71
N GLN A 240 8.04 -13.93 1.69
CA GLN A 240 6.89 -14.33 2.50
C GLN A 240 5.57 -14.04 1.76
N PHE A 241 4.66 -15.02 1.77
CA PHE A 241 3.29 -14.91 1.25
C PHE A 241 2.29 -15.37 2.32
N SER A 242 2.34 -14.76 3.52
CA SER A 242 1.49 -15.13 4.65
C SER A 242 0.01 -14.99 4.34
N LYS A 243 -0.37 -14.05 3.49
CA LYS A 243 -1.76 -13.82 3.04
C LYS A 243 -2.27 -14.88 2.08
N ILE A 244 -1.37 -15.64 1.45
CA ILE A 244 -1.74 -16.73 0.53
C ILE A 244 -1.64 -18.10 1.23
N TYR A 245 -0.59 -18.31 2.05
CA TYR A 245 -0.36 -19.58 2.73
C TYR A 245 -0.90 -19.62 4.17
N GLY A 246 -1.35 -18.50 4.72
CA GLY A 246 -1.87 -18.41 6.09
C GLY A 246 -0.81 -18.51 7.20
N ASN A 247 0.47 -18.56 6.85
CA ASN A 247 1.59 -18.65 7.80
C ASN A 247 2.83 -17.93 7.23
N ASN A 248 3.92 -17.92 8.00
CA ASN A 248 5.18 -17.30 7.58
C ASN A 248 5.97 -18.17 6.59
N TYR A 249 5.30 -18.83 5.66
CA TYR A 249 5.97 -19.62 4.63
C TYR A 249 6.75 -18.72 3.68
N ALA A 250 8.04 -19.00 3.55
CA ALA A 250 8.94 -18.30 2.64
C ALA A 250 9.05 -19.07 1.32
N PHE A 251 8.53 -18.49 0.27
CA PHE A 251 8.50 -19.07 -1.07
C PHE A 251 9.79 -18.78 -1.85
N THR A 252 10.25 -19.77 -2.62
CA THR A 252 11.32 -19.60 -3.61
C THR A 252 10.87 -20.28 -4.90
N GLY A 253 10.94 -19.56 -6.01
CA GLY A 253 10.52 -20.03 -7.34
C GLY A 253 9.79 -18.96 -8.14
N ASN A 254 9.20 -19.36 -9.27
CA ASN A 254 8.49 -18.45 -10.15
C ASN A 254 7.18 -17.96 -9.50
N ASP A 255 7.01 -16.65 -9.41
CA ASP A 255 5.79 -15.93 -9.00
C ASP A 255 5.28 -15.16 -10.22
N PHE A 256 4.29 -15.73 -10.91
CA PHE A 256 3.62 -15.12 -12.05
C PHE A 256 2.17 -14.83 -11.68
N ARG A 257 1.72 -13.59 -11.92
CA ARG A 257 0.34 -13.19 -11.64
C ARG A 257 -0.25 -12.51 -12.85
N PHE A 258 -1.54 -12.74 -13.05
CA PHE A 258 -2.33 -12.01 -14.03
C PHE A 258 -3.71 -11.68 -13.47
N GLY A 259 -4.33 -10.68 -14.06
CA GLY A 259 -5.70 -10.28 -13.70
C GLY A 259 -6.40 -9.60 -14.86
N PHE A 260 -7.71 -9.59 -14.77
CA PHE A 260 -8.60 -8.82 -15.63
C PHE A 260 -9.45 -7.91 -14.79
N GLU A 261 -9.76 -6.74 -15.30
CA GLU A 261 -10.49 -5.72 -14.58
C GLU A 261 -11.51 -5.02 -15.48
N GLU A 262 -12.60 -4.61 -14.86
CA GLU A 262 -13.68 -3.88 -15.50
C GLU A 262 -14.16 -2.76 -14.58
N LYS A 263 -14.44 -1.61 -15.17
CA LYS A 263 -15.09 -0.49 -14.50
C LYS A 263 -16.11 0.17 -15.42
N LEU A 264 -17.38 0.14 -15.00
CA LEU A 264 -18.50 0.77 -15.70
C LEU A 264 -19.06 1.89 -14.81
N ASN A 265 -19.13 3.10 -15.36
CA ASN A 265 -19.81 4.23 -14.73
C ASN A 265 -21.01 4.63 -15.58
N LEU A 266 -22.20 4.74 -14.98
CA LEU A 266 -23.43 5.19 -15.63
C LEU A 266 -24.11 6.22 -14.73
N GLY A 267 -23.76 7.49 -14.88
CA GLY A 267 -24.24 8.57 -14.02
C GLY A 267 -23.93 8.33 -12.54
N ALA A 268 -24.94 8.05 -11.72
CA ALA A 268 -24.80 7.78 -10.30
C ALA A 268 -24.47 6.31 -9.96
N PHE A 269 -24.48 5.41 -10.95
CA PHE A 269 -24.19 4.00 -10.78
C PHE A 269 -22.75 3.69 -11.21
N GLU A 270 -22.02 2.92 -10.38
CA GLU A 270 -20.71 2.36 -10.73
C GLU A 270 -20.73 0.84 -10.51
N LEU A 271 -20.16 0.10 -11.46
CA LEU A 271 -19.83 -1.31 -11.34
C LEU A 271 -18.33 -1.47 -11.51
N GLN A 272 -17.72 -2.24 -10.63
CA GLN A 272 -16.31 -2.56 -10.68
C GLN A 272 -16.11 -4.04 -10.41
N SER A 273 -15.27 -4.71 -11.21
CA SER A 273 -14.93 -6.10 -11.00
C SER A 273 -13.46 -6.38 -11.33
N GLU A 274 -12.87 -7.33 -10.63
CA GLU A 274 -11.54 -7.87 -10.95
C GLU A 274 -11.49 -9.38 -10.70
N TYR A 275 -10.73 -10.07 -11.54
CA TYR A 275 -10.23 -11.42 -11.33
C TYR A 275 -8.72 -11.37 -11.26
N ILE A 276 -8.12 -12.02 -10.26
CA ILE A 276 -6.67 -12.11 -10.09
C ILE A 276 -6.29 -13.55 -9.85
N GLU A 277 -5.23 -14.01 -10.52
CA GLU A 277 -4.64 -15.33 -10.36
C GLU A 277 -3.14 -15.23 -10.13
N ALA A 278 -2.61 -15.98 -9.17
CA ALA A 278 -1.20 -16.07 -8.81
C ALA A 278 -0.72 -17.52 -8.95
N HIS A 279 0.29 -17.73 -9.80
CA HIS A 279 1.01 -19.00 -9.96
C HIS A 279 2.31 -18.93 -9.17
N LEU A 280 2.42 -19.73 -8.13
CA LEU A 280 3.58 -19.84 -7.25
C LEU A 280 4.24 -21.20 -7.47
N GLY A 281 5.18 -21.26 -8.43
CA GLY A 281 5.68 -22.54 -8.95
C GLY A 281 4.55 -23.36 -9.56
N ASN A 282 4.29 -24.55 -8.99
CA ASN A 282 3.19 -25.42 -9.42
C ASN A 282 1.88 -25.20 -8.64
N GLN A 283 1.85 -24.28 -7.70
CA GLN A 283 0.67 -23.95 -6.90
C GLN A 283 -0.05 -22.75 -7.47
N LYS A 284 -1.35 -22.66 -7.21
CA LYS A 284 -2.21 -21.64 -7.76
C LYS A 284 -3.15 -21.11 -6.68
N ALA A 285 -3.19 -19.78 -6.52
CA ALA A 285 -4.20 -19.06 -5.76
C ALA A 285 -4.92 -18.09 -6.71
N TYR A 286 -6.24 -17.93 -6.54
CA TYR A 286 -7.02 -17.05 -7.42
C TYR A 286 -8.27 -16.54 -6.71
N GLY A 287 -8.88 -15.53 -7.27
CA GLY A 287 -10.13 -15.01 -6.75
C GLY A 287 -10.69 -13.90 -7.60
N TYR A 288 -11.86 -13.43 -7.19
CA TYR A 288 -12.55 -12.32 -7.86
C TYR A 288 -13.35 -11.49 -6.87
N TYR A 289 -13.69 -10.32 -7.30
CA TYR A 289 -14.79 -9.55 -6.72
C TYR A 289 -15.60 -8.86 -7.80
N ALA A 290 -16.86 -8.58 -7.48
CA ALA A 290 -17.73 -7.67 -8.21
C ALA A 290 -18.39 -6.74 -7.20
N LEU A 291 -18.34 -5.44 -7.46
CA LEU A 291 -18.85 -4.39 -6.58
C LEU A 291 -19.72 -3.45 -7.40
N ALA A 292 -20.92 -3.21 -6.94
CA ALA A 292 -21.84 -2.22 -7.51
C ALA A 292 -22.20 -1.17 -6.46
N ASP A 293 -22.12 0.08 -6.82
CA ASP A 293 -22.57 1.16 -5.97
C ASP A 293 -23.52 2.13 -6.68
N TYR A 294 -24.34 2.79 -5.87
CA TYR A 294 -25.29 3.78 -6.33
C TYR A 294 -25.34 4.98 -5.38
N LEU A 295 -25.10 6.16 -5.94
CA LEU A 295 -25.09 7.41 -5.18
C LEU A 295 -26.48 8.10 -5.23
N PHE A 296 -27.22 8.02 -4.12
CA PHE A 296 -28.51 8.72 -3.97
C PHE A 296 -28.30 10.15 -3.49
N VAL A 297 -28.96 11.10 -4.15
CA VAL A 297 -29.06 12.50 -3.68
C VAL A 297 -27.69 13.08 -3.28
N SER A 298 -26.63 12.71 -4.01
CA SER A 298 -25.26 13.20 -3.85
C SER A 298 -24.58 12.93 -2.49
N LYS A 299 -25.22 12.22 -1.55
CA LYS A 299 -24.69 12.00 -0.20
C LYS A 299 -24.83 10.58 0.34
N ASN A 300 -25.76 9.80 -0.18
CA ASN A 300 -26.05 8.47 0.32
C ASN A 300 -25.54 7.46 -0.69
N LEU A 301 -24.47 6.76 -0.37
CA LEU A 301 -23.88 5.73 -1.20
C LEU A 301 -24.30 4.36 -0.65
N VAL A 302 -24.93 3.55 -1.48
CA VAL A 302 -25.21 2.14 -1.19
C VAL A 302 -24.31 1.29 -2.05
N THR A 303 -23.66 0.31 -1.43
CA THR A 303 -22.70 -0.57 -2.09
C THR A 303 -23.08 -2.02 -1.84
N LEU A 304 -23.08 -2.81 -2.90
CA LEU A 304 -23.21 -4.27 -2.84
C LEU A 304 -21.95 -4.89 -3.42
N SER A 305 -21.41 -5.91 -2.78
CA SER A 305 -20.26 -6.63 -3.30
C SER A 305 -20.38 -8.13 -3.03
N VAL A 306 -19.83 -8.90 -3.97
CA VAL A 306 -19.52 -10.31 -3.79
C VAL A 306 -18.04 -10.51 -4.07
N GLU A 307 -17.37 -11.28 -3.23
CA GLU A 307 -15.95 -11.59 -3.39
C GLU A 307 -15.65 -13.02 -2.97
N GLN A 308 -14.66 -13.63 -3.61
CA GLN A 308 -14.21 -14.97 -3.28
C GLN A 308 -12.72 -15.10 -3.52
N LEU A 309 -12.03 -15.71 -2.55
CA LEU A 309 -10.61 -15.97 -2.60
C LEU A 309 -10.37 -17.49 -2.41
N TYR A 310 -9.65 -18.09 -3.32
CA TYR A 310 -9.09 -19.42 -3.22
C TYR A 310 -7.59 -19.30 -2.99
N ASP A 311 -7.19 -19.30 -1.72
CA ASP A 311 -5.79 -19.24 -1.31
C ASP A 311 -5.18 -20.65 -1.10
N LEU A 312 -3.95 -20.69 -0.61
CA LEU A 312 -3.24 -21.93 -0.30
C LEU A 312 -3.21 -22.24 1.20
N ASN A 313 -3.98 -21.52 2.00
CA ASN A 313 -4.14 -21.75 3.42
C ASN A 313 -5.22 -22.81 3.66
N PRO A 314 -4.88 -24.00 4.18
CA PRO A 314 -5.84 -25.08 4.40
C PRO A 314 -6.93 -24.75 5.44
N SER A 315 -6.77 -23.68 6.18
CA SER A 315 -7.73 -23.22 7.20
C SER A 315 -8.73 -22.19 6.65
N THR A 316 -8.53 -21.70 5.43
CA THR A 316 -9.45 -20.71 4.83
C THR A 316 -10.73 -21.37 4.35
N ILE A 317 -11.85 -20.73 4.64
CA ILE A 317 -13.15 -21.09 4.08
C ILE A 317 -13.29 -20.36 2.75
N ASN A 318 -13.32 -21.13 1.66
CA ASN A 318 -13.33 -20.59 0.29
C ASN A 318 -14.72 -20.23 -0.24
N ASP A 319 -15.76 -20.21 0.64
CA ASP A 319 -17.09 -19.76 0.25
C ASP A 319 -17.10 -18.24 0.02
N PRO A 320 -17.97 -17.74 -0.88
CA PRO A 320 -18.02 -16.31 -1.18
C PRO A 320 -18.46 -15.47 0.02
N TRP A 321 -17.90 -14.27 0.10
CA TRP A 321 -18.37 -13.21 0.97
C TRP A 321 -19.30 -12.29 0.20
N TYR A 322 -20.40 -11.90 0.86
CA TYR A 322 -21.36 -10.91 0.41
C TYR A 322 -21.26 -9.68 1.30
N VAL A 323 -21.16 -8.51 0.72
CA VAL A 323 -21.03 -7.25 1.47
C VAL A 323 -22.16 -6.32 1.11
N VAL A 324 -22.78 -5.75 2.11
CA VAL A 324 -23.76 -4.67 1.99
C VAL A 324 -23.21 -3.47 2.75
N GLY A 325 -22.90 -2.41 2.02
CA GLY A 325 -22.34 -1.17 2.55
C GLY A 325 -23.30 0.01 2.40
N TYR A 326 -23.26 0.90 3.38
CA TYR A 326 -23.90 2.20 3.32
C TYR A 326 -22.93 3.27 3.79
N SER A 327 -22.76 4.33 2.99
CA SER A 327 -21.93 5.47 3.37
C SER A 327 -22.71 6.78 3.28
N TYR A 328 -22.67 7.57 4.34
CA TYR A 328 -23.16 8.93 4.34
C TYR A 328 -22.00 9.91 4.11
N LEU A 329 -21.98 10.57 2.96
CA LEU A 329 -20.94 11.46 2.48
C LEU A 329 -21.23 12.90 2.95
N ILE A 330 -20.86 13.25 4.18
CA ILE A 330 -21.11 14.57 4.77
C ILE A 330 -20.44 15.67 3.93
N LYS A 331 -19.16 15.45 3.57
CA LYS A 331 -18.36 16.33 2.69
C LYS A 331 -17.61 15.47 1.65
N GLY A 332 -18.38 14.73 0.84
CA GLY A 332 -17.81 13.74 -0.06
C GLY A 332 -16.98 12.70 0.73
N ASN A 333 -15.89 12.24 0.14
CA ASN A 333 -14.95 11.33 0.81
C ASN A 333 -14.11 12.01 1.91
N ASN A 334 -14.17 13.34 2.06
CA ASN A 334 -13.39 14.03 3.09
C ASN A 334 -13.97 13.81 4.50
N ILE A 335 -15.30 13.78 4.63
CA ILE A 335 -15.96 13.41 5.89
C ILE A 335 -17.05 12.42 5.54
N LYS A 336 -16.85 11.17 5.94
CA LYS A 336 -17.70 10.03 5.61
C LYS A 336 -17.97 9.19 6.85
N ILE A 337 -19.20 8.75 7.01
CA ILE A 337 -19.58 7.70 7.96
C ILE A 337 -20.07 6.52 7.14
N SER A 338 -19.51 5.34 7.38
CA SER A 338 -19.84 4.11 6.67
C SER A 338 -20.19 2.98 7.60
N LEU A 339 -21.11 2.14 7.17
CA LEU A 339 -21.54 0.91 7.83
C LEU A 339 -21.49 -0.22 6.81
N ASP A 340 -20.61 -1.17 7.00
CA ASP A 340 -20.49 -2.34 6.14
C ASP A 340 -20.87 -3.60 6.93
N ASN A 341 -21.67 -4.47 6.30
CA ASN A 341 -21.98 -5.80 6.79
C ASN A 341 -21.49 -6.83 5.79
N LYS A 342 -20.60 -7.70 6.24
CA LYS A 342 -19.97 -8.76 5.44
C LYS A 342 -20.43 -10.12 5.96
N PHE A 343 -20.93 -10.99 5.07
CA PHE A 343 -21.49 -12.31 5.39
C PHE A 343 -20.86 -13.40 4.55
N GLN A 344 -20.56 -14.54 5.16
CA GLN A 344 -20.12 -15.76 4.48
C GLN A 344 -20.96 -16.94 4.95
N PHE A 345 -21.60 -17.63 4.03
CA PHE A 345 -22.46 -18.76 4.29
C PHE A 345 -21.70 -20.06 3.96
N ALA A 346 -21.03 -20.64 4.94
CA ALA A 346 -20.37 -21.93 4.84
C ALA A 346 -21.34 -23.07 5.25
N SER A 347 -21.06 -24.29 4.85
CA SER A 347 -21.95 -25.47 5.01
C SER A 347 -22.45 -25.67 6.44
N ASN A 348 -21.66 -25.33 7.46
CA ASN A 348 -21.99 -25.54 8.87
C ASN A 348 -21.87 -24.27 9.74
N LYS A 349 -21.59 -23.11 9.15
CA LYS A 349 -21.33 -21.89 9.90
C LYS A 349 -21.58 -20.64 9.04
N THR A 350 -22.26 -19.67 9.62
CA THR A 350 -22.33 -18.34 9.05
C THR A 350 -21.30 -17.46 9.75
N ASN A 351 -20.38 -16.88 9.01
CA ASN A 351 -19.50 -15.84 9.50
C ASN A 351 -20.12 -14.48 9.15
N ALA A 352 -20.06 -13.55 10.07
CA ALA A 352 -20.53 -12.20 9.87
C ALA A 352 -19.53 -11.20 10.48
N LEU A 353 -19.40 -10.05 9.84
CA LEU A 353 -18.60 -8.94 10.32
C LEU A 353 -19.34 -7.64 10.04
N THR A 354 -19.61 -6.87 11.07
CA THR A 354 -20.12 -5.50 10.94
C THR A 354 -19.02 -4.53 11.26
N THR A 355 -18.85 -3.51 10.42
CA THR A 355 -17.94 -2.39 10.66
C THR A 355 -18.68 -1.08 10.56
N LEU A 356 -18.48 -0.21 11.55
CA LEU A 356 -18.88 1.19 11.52
C LEU A 356 -17.63 2.05 11.50
N GLN A 357 -17.45 2.89 10.49
CA GLN A 357 -16.25 3.70 10.33
C GLN A 357 -16.59 5.18 10.17
N ILE A 358 -15.80 6.03 10.83
CA ILE A 358 -15.80 7.47 10.65
C ILE A 358 -14.48 7.86 10.01
N GLN A 359 -14.56 8.55 8.88
CA GLN A 359 -13.41 9.08 8.16
C GLN A 359 -13.40 10.60 8.22
N TYR A 360 -12.23 11.15 8.48
CA TYR A 360 -11.95 12.57 8.42
C TYR A 360 -10.67 12.82 7.64
N PHE A 361 -10.75 13.58 6.54
CA PHE A 361 -9.64 14.03 5.70
C PHE A 361 -9.37 15.50 5.96
N PHE A 362 -8.09 15.87 6.03
CA PHE A 362 -7.62 17.24 6.18
C PHE A 362 -6.57 17.58 5.12
N ASN A 363 -6.56 18.83 4.67
CA ASN A 363 -5.65 19.41 3.68
C ASN A 363 -5.44 20.89 3.95
#